data_fe9ccccc834806d54667d232d2a3add0
#
_entry.id   fe9ccccc834806d54667d232d2a3add0
#
_cell.length_a   1.000
_cell.length_b   1.000
_cell.length_c   1.000
_cell.angle_alpha   90.00
_cell.angle_beta   90.00
_cell.angle_gamma   90.00
#
_symmetry.space_group_name_H-M   'P 1'
#
loop_
_entity.id
_entity.type
_entity.pdbx_description
1 polymer ?
#
loop_
_entity_poly.entity_id
_entity_poly.type
_entity_poly.pdbx_seq_one_letter_code
_entity_poly.pdbx_strand_id
1 'polypeptide(L)'
;VQRACELVELLGCGEVVDGVMDVIAKDKAPTVVKLEPEKINALLGTDLPESLMREILLSLGFELSGDDILVPSWRGDVEHYSDIAEEVARFYGYNNIPCTLMRGETTRGGFSEQQLFDRALGETCRTLGYDEIITYSFISPSYYDKIRMPKDSPLRKSLKILNPLGEDTSIMRTTILPSMLEIITRNYNYRNKAVRLYELGKIYLPREDGLADEPKILSLGAYGDGMDFFTLKGGIEAILRACRVKD
;
A
#
# COMPACT_ATOMS: atom_id res chain seq x y z
N VAL A 1 -13.80 -29.62 -3.59
CA VAL A 1 -15.21 -29.83 -3.95
C VAL A 1 -15.77 -31.05 -3.22
N GLN A 2 -15.19 -32.27 -3.34
CA GLN A 2 -15.68 -33.50 -2.71
C GLN A 2 -15.97 -33.32 -1.21
N ARG A 3 -15.02 -32.77 -0.43
CA ARG A 3 -15.22 -32.52 1.00
C ARG A 3 -16.38 -31.55 1.30
N ALA A 4 -16.63 -30.58 0.43
CA ALA A 4 -17.77 -29.70 0.57
C ALA A 4 -19.09 -30.43 0.36
N CYS A 5 -19.15 -31.33 -0.65
CA CYS A 5 -20.29 -32.18 -0.88
C CYS A 5 -20.60 -33.11 0.31
N GLU A 6 -19.57 -33.79 0.82
CA GLU A 6 -19.68 -34.64 2.02
C GLU A 6 -20.23 -33.86 3.23
N LEU A 7 -19.77 -32.61 3.43
CA LEU A 7 -20.22 -31.76 4.52
C LEU A 7 -21.68 -31.34 4.37
N VAL A 8 -22.15 -31.07 3.14
CA VAL A 8 -23.56 -30.76 2.87
C VAL A 8 -24.48 -31.91 3.29
N GLU A 9 -24.11 -33.14 2.94
CA GLU A 9 -24.85 -34.34 3.33
C GLU A 9 -24.73 -34.64 4.81
N LEU A 10 -23.52 -34.61 5.37
CA LEU A 10 -23.26 -34.89 6.78
C LEU A 10 -24.01 -33.94 7.72
N LEU A 11 -24.11 -32.66 7.35
CA LEU A 11 -24.83 -31.65 8.13
C LEU A 11 -26.29 -31.57 7.84
N GLY A 12 -26.81 -32.38 6.92
CA GLY A 12 -28.23 -32.39 6.53
C GLY A 12 -28.69 -31.09 5.85
N CYS A 13 -27.78 -30.39 5.19
CA CYS A 13 -28.04 -29.09 4.54
C CYS A 13 -28.67 -29.27 3.14
N GLY A 14 -28.64 -30.47 2.57
CA GLY A 14 -29.16 -30.77 1.25
C GLY A 14 -28.69 -32.14 0.74
N GLU A 15 -29.11 -32.46 -0.49
CA GLU A 15 -28.65 -33.65 -1.22
C GLU A 15 -27.72 -33.22 -2.35
N VAL A 16 -26.60 -33.94 -2.52
CA VAL A 16 -25.65 -33.68 -3.60
C VAL A 16 -26.14 -34.39 -4.86
N VAL A 17 -26.33 -33.62 -5.92
CA VAL A 17 -26.74 -34.17 -7.23
C VAL A 17 -25.58 -34.92 -7.86
N ASP A 18 -25.84 -36.11 -8.39
CA ASP A 18 -24.85 -36.94 -9.06
C ASP A 18 -24.29 -36.28 -10.34
N GLY A 19 -23.04 -36.57 -10.62
CA GLY A 19 -22.29 -36.07 -11.78
C GLY A 19 -21.16 -35.15 -11.44
N VAL A 20 -19.93 -35.56 -11.76
CA VAL A 20 -18.70 -34.77 -11.56
C VAL A 20 -18.11 -34.41 -12.92
N MET A 21 -17.88 -33.14 -13.18
CA MET A 21 -17.02 -32.69 -14.27
C MET A 21 -15.69 -32.18 -13.70
N ASP A 22 -14.61 -32.86 -14.03
CA ASP A 22 -13.26 -32.45 -13.65
C ASP A 22 -12.43 -32.19 -14.91
N VAL A 23 -12.01 -30.94 -15.09
CA VAL A 23 -11.20 -30.49 -16.23
C VAL A 23 -9.89 -29.95 -15.71
N ILE A 24 -8.84 -30.74 -15.85
CA ILE A 24 -7.47 -30.36 -15.43
C ILE A 24 -6.79 -29.66 -16.60
N ALA A 25 -6.63 -28.33 -16.51
CA ALA A 25 -5.95 -27.55 -17.56
C ALA A 25 -4.42 -27.70 -17.53
N LYS A 26 -3.86 -27.98 -16.33
CA LYS A 26 -2.42 -28.18 -16.15
C LYS A 26 -2.17 -29.04 -14.91
N ASP A 27 -1.43 -30.13 -15.09
CA ASP A 27 -0.96 -30.92 -13.96
C ASP A 27 0.04 -30.11 -13.13
N LYS A 28 -0.22 -30.00 -11.84
CA LYS A 28 0.68 -29.35 -10.88
C LYS A 28 1.48 -30.42 -10.14
N ALA A 29 2.80 -30.44 -10.36
CA ALA A 29 3.68 -31.28 -9.55
C ALA A 29 3.56 -30.92 -8.06
N PRO A 30 3.69 -31.91 -7.14
CA PRO A 30 3.72 -31.63 -5.71
C PRO A 30 4.82 -30.62 -5.37
N THR A 31 4.50 -29.63 -4.55
CA THR A 31 5.50 -28.72 -4.00
C THR A 31 6.29 -29.45 -2.91
N VAL A 32 7.61 -29.36 -2.97
CA VAL A 32 8.51 -29.95 -1.96
C VAL A 32 9.33 -28.85 -1.33
N VAL A 33 9.30 -28.76 0.00
CA VAL A 33 10.07 -27.80 0.79
C VAL A 33 11.01 -28.58 1.71
N LYS A 34 12.22 -28.08 1.92
CA LYS A 34 13.16 -28.69 2.88
C LYS A 34 12.81 -28.32 4.31
N LEU A 35 12.84 -29.31 5.20
CA LEU A 35 12.80 -29.06 6.63
C LEU A 35 14.19 -28.59 7.08
N GLU A 36 14.29 -27.37 7.56
CA GLU A 36 15.53 -26.73 8.01
C GLU A 36 15.36 -26.26 9.48
N PRO A 37 15.43 -27.17 10.47
CA PRO A 37 15.10 -26.88 11.87
C PRO A 37 15.91 -25.70 12.45
N GLU A 38 17.19 -25.62 12.11
CA GLU A 38 18.06 -24.52 12.60
C GLU A 38 17.60 -23.17 12.05
N LYS A 39 17.22 -23.08 10.77
CA LYS A 39 16.71 -21.84 10.17
C LYS A 39 15.35 -21.48 10.74
N ILE A 40 14.47 -22.46 10.96
CA ILE A 40 13.15 -22.24 11.58
C ILE A 40 13.33 -21.68 13.00
N ASN A 41 14.17 -22.31 13.81
CA ASN A 41 14.45 -21.83 15.16
C ASN A 41 15.09 -20.43 15.17
N ALA A 42 16.03 -20.16 14.26
CA ALA A 42 16.64 -18.84 14.12
C ALA A 42 15.62 -17.76 13.73
N LEU A 43 14.67 -18.09 12.83
CA LEU A 43 13.61 -17.18 12.40
C LEU A 43 12.62 -16.89 13.53
N LEU A 44 12.22 -17.93 14.28
CA LEU A 44 11.23 -17.82 15.36
C LEU A 44 11.83 -17.32 16.68
N GLY A 45 13.15 -17.37 16.84
CA GLY A 45 13.82 -17.08 18.10
C GLY A 45 13.55 -18.15 19.15
N THR A 46 13.45 -19.44 18.74
CA THR A 46 13.13 -20.59 19.57
C THR A 46 14.25 -21.63 19.53
N ASP A 47 14.12 -22.66 20.34
CA ASP A 47 14.99 -23.87 20.36
C ASP A 47 14.12 -25.13 20.40
N LEU A 48 13.22 -25.23 19.41
CA LEU A 48 12.29 -26.34 19.29
C LEU A 48 13.00 -27.58 18.74
N PRO A 49 12.76 -28.77 19.30
CA PRO A 49 13.32 -29.99 18.75
C PRO A 49 12.67 -30.32 17.38
N GLU A 50 13.47 -30.86 16.46
CA GLU A 50 12.99 -31.27 15.14
C GLU A 50 11.81 -32.24 15.21
N SER A 51 11.81 -33.16 16.21
CA SER A 51 10.71 -34.10 16.42
C SER A 51 9.36 -33.44 16.61
N LEU A 52 9.30 -32.31 17.33
CA LEU A 52 8.09 -31.54 17.52
C LEU A 52 7.65 -30.84 16.19
N MET A 53 8.60 -30.29 15.45
CA MET A 53 8.29 -29.71 14.14
C MET A 53 7.68 -30.74 13.20
N ARG A 54 8.26 -31.94 13.14
CA ARG A 54 7.74 -33.07 12.34
C ARG A 54 6.35 -33.49 12.79
N GLU A 55 6.11 -33.59 14.09
CA GLU A 55 4.80 -33.94 14.66
C GLU A 55 3.73 -32.91 14.25
N ILE A 56 4.04 -31.62 14.37
CA ILE A 56 3.15 -30.54 13.94
C ILE A 56 2.81 -30.67 12.45
N LEU A 57 3.82 -30.81 11.60
CA LEU A 57 3.62 -30.90 10.15
C LEU A 57 2.80 -32.12 9.75
N LEU A 58 3.07 -33.28 10.33
CA LEU A 58 2.28 -34.50 10.11
C LEU A 58 0.82 -34.31 10.53
N SER A 59 0.56 -33.63 11.67
CA SER A 59 -0.80 -33.36 12.13
C SER A 59 -1.59 -32.44 11.19
N LEU A 60 -0.88 -31.63 10.40
CA LEU A 60 -1.43 -30.70 9.41
C LEU A 60 -1.62 -31.35 8.02
N GLY A 61 -1.25 -32.63 7.88
CA GLY A 61 -1.40 -33.38 6.65
C GLY A 61 -0.24 -33.19 5.66
N PHE A 62 0.91 -32.66 6.10
CA PHE A 62 2.13 -32.73 5.32
C PHE A 62 2.71 -34.14 5.38
N GLU A 63 3.30 -34.60 4.28
CA GLU A 63 4.05 -35.86 4.25
C GLU A 63 5.54 -35.56 4.33
N LEU A 64 6.27 -36.41 5.05
CA LEU A 64 7.71 -36.23 5.27
C LEU A 64 8.48 -37.42 4.67
N SER A 65 9.49 -37.11 3.86
CA SER A 65 10.42 -38.12 3.28
C SER A 65 11.86 -37.65 3.54
N GLY A 66 12.46 -38.18 4.62
CA GLY A 66 13.72 -37.61 5.14
C GLY A 66 13.53 -36.15 5.54
N ASP A 67 14.28 -35.23 4.94
CA ASP A 67 14.15 -33.80 5.16
C ASP A 67 13.24 -33.13 4.14
N ASP A 68 12.66 -33.87 3.22
CA ASP A 68 11.71 -33.35 2.26
C ASP A 68 10.30 -33.33 2.85
N ILE A 69 9.66 -32.17 2.78
CA ILE A 69 8.28 -31.94 3.16
C ILE A 69 7.46 -31.87 1.87
N LEU A 70 6.58 -32.85 1.67
CA LEU A 70 5.64 -32.82 0.57
C LEU A 70 4.41 -32.02 1.00
N VAL A 71 4.19 -30.93 0.30
CA VAL A 71 3.10 -30.01 0.61
C VAL A 71 1.78 -30.54 0.05
N PRO A 72 0.71 -30.64 0.87
CA PRO A 72 -0.60 -31.06 0.40
C PRO A 72 -1.13 -30.18 -0.74
N SER A 73 -1.86 -30.77 -1.69
CA SER A 73 -2.37 -30.04 -2.87
C SER A 73 -3.29 -28.86 -2.56
N TRP A 74 -3.92 -28.87 -1.38
CA TRP A 74 -4.79 -27.75 -0.92
C TRP A 74 -4.03 -26.62 -0.22
N ARG A 75 -2.72 -26.76 0.04
CA ARG A 75 -1.84 -25.75 0.62
C ARG A 75 -0.97 -25.12 -0.47
N GLY A 76 -1.62 -24.46 -1.41
CA GLY A 76 -0.91 -23.76 -2.49
C GLY A 76 -0.16 -22.50 -2.05
N ASP A 77 -0.26 -22.12 -0.80
CA ASP A 77 0.39 -21.01 -0.12
C ASP A 77 1.79 -21.36 0.40
N VAL A 78 2.09 -22.66 0.59
CA VAL A 78 3.37 -23.10 1.18
C VAL A 78 4.38 -23.40 0.07
N GLU A 79 5.40 -22.53 -0.04
CA GLU A 79 6.44 -22.63 -1.08
C GLU A 79 7.86 -22.51 -0.53
N HIS A 80 8.03 -22.02 0.69
CA HIS A 80 9.32 -21.70 1.27
C HIS A 80 9.43 -22.14 2.73
N TYR A 81 10.67 -22.25 3.27
CA TYR A 81 10.90 -22.66 4.67
C TYR A 81 10.23 -21.70 5.68
N SER A 82 10.04 -20.45 5.33
CA SER A 82 9.35 -19.49 6.20
C SER A 82 7.87 -19.83 6.39
N ASP A 83 7.24 -20.41 5.37
CA ASP A 83 5.85 -20.84 5.46
C ASP A 83 5.74 -22.07 6.39
N ILE A 84 6.75 -22.94 6.35
CA ILE A 84 6.89 -24.05 7.30
C ILE A 84 7.11 -23.51 8.73
N ALA A 85 7.93 -22.47 8.89
CA ALA A 85 8.15 -21.84 10.19
C ALA A 85 6.86 -21.22 10.75
N GLU A 86 6.03 -20.62 9.88
CA GLU A 86 4.70 -20.11 10.26
C GLU A 86 3.81 -21.21 10.82
N GLU A 87 3.72 -22.36 10.15
CA GLU A 87 2.93 -23.49 10.62
C GLU A 87 3.42 -24.01 11.96
N VAL A 88 4.74 -24.15 12.13
CA VAL A 88 5.35 -24.53 13.40
C VAL A 88 5.00 -23.53 14.50
N ALA A 89 5.18 -22.22 14.23
CA ALA A 89 4.88 -21.17 15.22
C ALA A 89 3.41 -21.14 15.62
N ARG A 90 2.51 -21.31 14.64
CA ARG A 90 1.06 -21.29 14.85
C ARG A 90 0.59 -22.41 15.77
N PHE A 91 1.12 -23.63 15.57
CA PHE A 91 0.75 -24.79 16.38
C PHE A 91 1.52 -24.89 17.69
N TYR A 92 2.78 -24.44 17.74
CA TYR A 92 3.51 -24.25 18.99
C TYR A 92 2.82 -23.21 19.88
N GLY A 93 2.22 -22.21 19.26
CA GLY A 93 1.53 -21.10 19.90
C GLY A 93 2.41 -19.86 20.03
N TYR A 94 2.01 -18.76 19.40
CA TYR A 94 2.74 -17.48 19.41
C TYR A 94 3.02 -16.97 20.83
N ASN A 95 2.12 -17.24 21.78
CA ASN A 95 2.31 -16.84 23.19
C ASN A 95 3.45 -17.58 23.90
N ASN A 96 3.90 -18.71 23.34
CA ASN A 96 5.01 -19.49 23.89
C ASN A 96 6.37 -19.02 23.34
N ILE A 97 6.36 -18.14 22.30
CA ILE A 97 7.58 -17.57 21.74
C ILE A 97 8.03 -16.40 22.64
N PRO A 98 9.25 -16.42 23.18
CA PRO A 98 9.70 -15.39 24.10
C PRO A 98 9.88 -14.04 23.39
N CYS A 99 9.38 -12.98 24.01
CA CYS A 99 9.67 -11.62 23.58
C CYS A 99 11.12 -11.27 23.89
N THR A 100 11.87 -10.89 22.86
CA THR A 100 13.26 -10.46 23.01
C THR A 100 13.44 -9.00 22.61
N LEU A 101 14.40 -8.32 23.24
CA LEU A 101 14.78 -6.97 22.80
C LEU A 101 15.56 -7.05 21.49
N MET A 102 15.30 -6.11 20.59
CA MET A 102 16.08 -5.97 19.37
C MET A 102 17.55 -5.70 19.70
N ARG A 103 18.45 -6.39 19.03
CA ARG A 103 19.90 -6.16 19.06
C ARG A 103 20.37 -5.80 17.67
N GLY A 104 21.13 -4.73 17.56
CA GLY A 104 21.69 -4.28 16.28
C GLY A 104 22.68 -3.14 16.51
N GLU A 105 23.52 -2.92 15.54
CA GLU A 105 24.35 -1.74 15.50
C GLU A 105 23.47 -0.50 15.31
N THR A 106 23.73 0.52 16.12
CA THR A 106 23.06 1.80 15.97
C THR A 106 23.81 2.66 14.96
N THR A 107 23.10 3.23 14.03
CA THR A 107 23.61 4.24 13.11
C THR A 107 23.17 5.63 13.54
N ARG A 108 23.95 6.65 13.18
CA ARG A 108 23.55 8.03 13.42
C ARG A 108 22.32 8.34 12.59
N GLY A 109 21.18 8.55 13.27
CA GLY A 109 19.95 9.03 12.65
C GLY A 109 20.08 10.50 12.24
N GLY A 110 19.12 10.95 11.42
CA GLY A 110 19.01 12.33 10.98
C GLY A 110 18.10 12.46 9.76
N PHE A 111 17.82 13.69 9.40
CA PHE A 111 17.09 14.00 8.18
C PHE A 111 18.07 14.29 7.03
N SER A 112 17.74 13.84 5.82
CA SER A 112 18.41 14.27 4.61
C SER A 112 18.16 15.76 4.35
N GLU A 113 18.96 16.40 3.52
CA GLU A 113 18.76 17.80 3.11
C GLU A 113 17.38 18.01 2.49
N GLN A 114 16.92 17.08 1.66
CA GLN A 114 15.59 17.13 1.08
C GLN A 114 14.48 17.05 2.15
N GLN A 115 14.64 16.19 3.14
CA GLN A 115 13.67 16.11 4.24
C GLN A 115 13.65 17.37 5.10
N LEU A 116 14.83 17.98 5.34
CA LEU A 116 14.91 19.27 6.04
C LEU A 116 14.25 20.38 5.24
N PHE A 117 14.45 20.41 3.92
CA PHE A 117 13.80 21.37 3.03
C PHE A 117 12.26 21.21 3.05
N ASP A 118 11.76 19.98 2.87
CA ASP A 118 10.32 19.69 2.90
C ASP A 118 9.68 20.11 4.23
N ARG A 119 10.37 19.85 5.36
CA ARG A 119 9.92 20.27 6.69
C ARG A 119 9.87 21.78 6.83
N ALA A 120 10.93 22.47 6.39
CA ALA A 120 10.98 23.94 6.45
C ALA A 120 9.90 24.59 5.57
N LEU A 121 9.62 23.99 4.40
CA LEU A 121 8.56 24.43 3.50
C LEU A 121 7.18 24.29 4.15
N GLY A 122 6.89 23.10 4.72
CA GLY A 122 5.62 22.85 5.44
C GLY A 122 5.46 23.77 6.66
N GLU A 123 6.53 24.00 7.43
CA GLU A 123 6.51 24.92 8.56
C GLU A 123 6.21 26.36 8.11
N THR A 124 6.81 26.79 7.01
CA THR A 124 6.54 28.11 6.43
C THR A 124 5.06 28.23 6.02
N CYS A 125 4.48 27.21 5.38
CA CYS A 125 3.05 27.22 5.03
C CYS A 125 2.16 27.33 6.29
N ARG A 126 2.45 26.55 7.33
CA ARG A 126 1.71 26.62 8.60
C ARG A 126 1.82 27.97 9.29
N THR A 127 3.01 28.56 9.29
CA THR A 127 3.24 29.91 9.87
C THR A 127 2.45 30.98 9.11
N LEU A 128 2.20 30.80 7.82
CA LEU A 128 1.35 31.66 7.01
C LEU A 128 -0.16 31.37 7.17
N GLY A 129 -0.52 30.42 8.04
CA GLY A 129 -1.90 30.06 8.36
C GLY A 129 -2.54 29.10 7.36
N TYR A 130 -1.75 28.30 6.65
CA TYR A 130 -2.26 27.23 5.80
C TYR A 130 -2.27 25.91 6.55
N ASP A 131 -3.36 25.16 6.44
CA ASP A 131 -3.51 23.80 6.93
C ASP A 131 -3.01 22.80 5.87
N GLU A 132 -2.32 21.75 6.31
CA GLU A 132 -1.85 20.68 5.43
C GLU A 132 -3.00 19.76 5.04
N ILE A 133 -3.04 19.42 3.75
CA ILE A 133 -3.90 18.36 3.25
C ILE A 133 -3.07 17.31 2.50
N ILE A 134 -3.59 16.08 2.51
CA ILE A 134 -3.06 14.97 1.74
C ILE A 134 -4.20 14.41 0.90
N THR A 135 -4.03 14.43 -0.41
CA THR A 135 -5.02 13.89 -1.34
C THR A 135 -4.48 12.67 -2.08
N TYR A 136 -5.39 11.86 -2.63
CA TYR A 136 -4.99 10.68 -3.40
C TYR A 136 -4.24 11.06 -4.67
N SER A 137 -3.20 10.27 -4.96
CA SER A 137 -2.47 10.36 -6.24
C SER A 137 -3.26 9.74 -7.40
N PHE A 138 -4.23 8.89 -7.10
CA PHE A 138 -5.13 8.26 -8.06
C PHE A 138 -6.38 9.12 -8.22
N ILE A 139 -6.71 9.46 -9.45
CA ILE A 139 -7.85 10.32 -9.78
C ILE A 139 -8.65 9.74 -10.94
N SER A 140 -9.86 10.28 -11.14
CA SER A 140 -10.65 10.02 -12.35
C SER A 140 -10.15 10.86 -13.52
N PRO A 141 -10.15 10.33 -14.76
CA PRO A 141 -9.93 11.14 -15.96
C PRO A 141 -10.89 12.34 -16.07
N SER A 142 -12.11 12.21 -15.54
CA SER A 142 -13.11 13.28 -15.52
C SER A 142 -12.71 14.52 -14.72
N TYR A 143 -11.71 14.39 -13.82
CA TYR A 143 -11.21 15.53 -13.02
C TYR A 143 -10.63 16.65 -13.89
N TYR A 144 -10.00 16.29 -15.01
CA TYR A 144 -9.50 17.27 -15.97
C TYR A 144 -10.63 18.06 -16.65
N ASP A 145 -11.78 17.42 -16.88
CA ASP A 145 -12.97 18.12 -17.44
C ASP A 145 -13.61 19.03 -16.39
N LYS A 146 -13.67 18.61 -15.12
CA LYS A 146 -14.20 19.44 -14.01
C LYS A 146 -13.45 20.76 -13.88
N ILE A 147 -12.13 20.78 -14.10
CA ILE A 147 -11.30 21.99 -14.07
C ILE A 147 -11.21 22.69 -15.44
N ARG A 148 -11.98 22.24 -16.43
CA ARG A 148 -11.99 22.77 -17.82
C ARG A 148 -10.60 22.78 -18.47
N MET A 149 -9.76 21.79 -18.16
CA MET A 149 -8.46 21.66 -18.80
C MET A 149 -8.64 21.44 -20.31
N PRO A 150 -7.90 22.15 -21.18
CA PRO A 150 -7.96 21.92 -22.63
C PRO A 150 -7.75 20.47 -23.01
N LYS A 151 -8.47 19.99 -24.04
CA LYS A 151 -8.43 18.58 -24.46
C LYS A 151 -7.05 18.16 -25.00
N ASP A 152 -6.34 19.10 -25.58
CA ASP A 152 -4.99 18.95 -26.14
C ASP A 152 -3.86 19.17 -25.12
N SER A 153 -4.21 19.49 -23.86
CA SER A 153 -3.22 19.70 -22.82
C SER A 153 -2.34 18.45 -22.60
N PRO A 154 -1.01 18.60 -22.57
CA PRO A 154 -0.10 17.49 -22.28
C PRO A 154 -0.31 16.89 -20.88
N LEU A 155 -0.85 17.67 -19.94
CA LEU A 155 -1.18 17.21 -18.60
C LEU A 155 -2.34 16.19 -18.57
N ARG A 156 -3.07 15.98 -19.67
CA ARG A 156 -4.06 14.89 -19.77
C ARG A 156 -3.43 13.54 -20.07
N LYS A 157 -2.15 13.49 -20.42
CA LYS A 157 -1.41 12.24 -20.62
C LYS A 157 -1.03 11.67 -19.26
N SER A 158 -1.89 10.87 -18.66
CA SER A 158 -1.69 10.23 -17.37
C SER A 158 -1.31 8.77 -17.53
N LEU A 159 -0.54 8.24 -16.59
CA LEU A 159 -0.35 6.80 -16.42
C LEU A 159 -1.68 6.17 -16.00
N LYS A 160 -2.04 5.08 -16.66
CA LYS A 160 -3.23 4.29 -16.33
C LYS A 160 -2.86 3.20 -15.33
N ILE A 161 -3.71 2.99 -14.34
CA ILE A 161 -3.60 1.87 -13.40
C ILE A 161 -4.12 0.61 -14.09
N LEU A 162 -3.36 -0.48 -14.03
CA LEU A 162 -3.70 -1.74 -14.72
C LEU A 162 -4.97 -2.39 -14.15
N ASN A 163 -5.13 -2.34 -12.82
CA ASN A 163 -6.25 -2.95 -12.09
C ASN A 163 -6.83 -1.95 -11.08
N PRO A 164 -7.46 -0.86 -11.54
CA PRO A 164 -8.00 0.16 -10.65
C PRO A 164 -9.20 -0.40 -9.86
N LEU A 165 -9.42 0.15 -8.66
CA LEU A 165 -10.60 -0.17 -7.86
C LEU A 165 -11.90 0.34 -8.53
N GLY A 166 -11.81 1.43 -9.30
CA GLY A 166 -12.90 2.03 -10.06
C GLY A 166 -12.38 3.10 -10.99
N GLU A 167 -13.26 3.68 -11.82
CA GLU A 167 -12.89 4.75 -12.75
C GLU A 167 -12.40 6.01 -12.01
N ASP A 168 -12.95 6.27 -10.85
CA ASP A 168 -12.60 7.41 -9.98
C ASP A 168 -11.16 7.40 -9.49
N THR A 169 -10.47 6.25 -9.57
CA THR A 169 -9.07 6.05 -9.18
C THR A 169 -8.24 5.38 -10.28
N SER A 170 -8.59 5.60 -11.56
CA SER A 170 -8.04 4.82 -12.68
C SER A 170 -6.76 5.36 -13.29
N ILE A 171 -6.38 6.59 -12.95
CA ILE A 171 -5.16 7.22 -13.47
C ILE A 171 -4.35 7.90 -12.37
N MET A 172 -3.03 8.05 -12.63
CA MET A 172 -2.14 8.85 -11.79
C MET A 172 -2.27 10.33 -12.16
N ARG A 173 -2.36 11.19 -11.13
CA ARG A 173 -2.46 12.65 -11.33
C ARG A 173 -1.19 13.24 -11.95
N THR A 174 -1.34 14.11 -12.92
CA THR A 174 -0.28 14.94 -13.51
C THR A 174 -0.26 16.36 -12.95
N THR A 175 -1.23 16.70 -12.11
CA THR A 175 -1.34 17.98 -11.40
C THR A 175 -2.17 17.76 -10.13
N ILE A 176 -1.88 18.50 -9.07
CA ILE A 176 -2.61 18.47 -7.79
C ILE A 176 -3.89 19.31 -7.84
N LEU A 177 -3.98 20.22 -8.82
CA LEU A 177 -5.04 21.23 -8.89
C LEU A 177 -6.47 20.67 -8.78
N PRO A 178 -6.87 19.60 -9.50
CA PRO A 178 -8.21 19.05 -9.35
C PRO A 178 -8.53 18.57 -7.93
N SER A 179 -7.56 17.90 -7.30
CA SER A 179 -7.70 17.38 -5.93
C SER A 179 -7.83 18.53 -4.92
N MET A 180 -7.01 19.57 -5.05
CA MET A 180 -7.10 20.79 -4.22
C MET A 180 -8.47 21.45 -4.34
N LEU A 181 -8.97 21.63 -5.56
CA LEU A 181 -10.28 22.22 -5.81
C LEU A 181 -11.43 21.37 -5.28
N GLU A 182 -11.29 20.05 -5.30
CA GLU A 182 -12.28 19.15 -4.68
C GLU A 182 -12.36 19.37 -3.18
N ILE A 183 -11.23 19.44 -2.48
CA ILE A 183 -11.20 19.68 -1.03
C ILE A 183 -11.75 21.07 -0.69
N ILE A 184 -11.41 22.09 -1.47
CA ILE A 184 -11.96 23.44 -1.33
C ILE A 184 -13.47 23.41 -1.50
N THR A 185 -13.99 22.76 -2.53
CA THR A 185 -15.43 22.62 -2.79
C THR A 185 -16.13 21.87 -1.66
N ARG A 186 -15.52 20.81 -1.14
CA ARG A 186 -16.05 20.07 0.01
C ARG A 186 -16.18 20.97 1.22
N ASN A 187 -15.13 21.71 1.58
CA ASN A 187 -15.16 22.66 2.71
C ASN A 187 -16.24 23.74 2.52
N TYR A 188 -16.35 24.29 1.32
CA TYR A 188 -17.40 25.26 0.99
C TYR A 188 -18.82 24.66 1.19
N ASN A 189 -19.05 23.45 0.74
CA ASN A 189 -20.32 22.75 0.89
C ASN A 189 -20.64 22.45 2.38
N TYR A 190 -19.63 22.21 3.21
CA TYR A 190 -19.76 22.10 4.67
C TYR A 190 -19.95 23.45 5.37
N ARG A 191 -20.07 24.56 4.62
CA ARG A 191 -20.28 25.91 5.15
C ARG A 191 -19.13 26.47 5.98
N ASN A 192 -17.92 25.94 5.78
CA ASN A 192 -16.73 26.59 6.34
C ASN A 192 -16.60 27.97 5.70
N LYS A 193 -16.46 29.03 6.52
CA LYS A 193 -16.46 30.43 6.03
C LYS A 193 -15.17 30.81 5.31
N ALA A 194 -14.06 30.22 5.71
CA ALA A 194 -12.75 30.47 5.13
C ALA A 194 -11.86 29.23 5.28
N VAL A 195 -11.01 28.95 4.30
CA VAL A 195 -9.95 27.94 4.40
C VAL A 195 -8.70 28.45 3.71
N ARG A 196 -7.55 28.00 4.22
CA ARG A 196 -6.23 28.13 3.57
C ARG A 196 -5.57 26.77 3.65
N LEU A 197 -5.32 26.15 2.51
CA LEU A 197 -4.84 24.78 2.42
C LEU A 197 -3.54 24.73 1.64
N TYR A 198 -2.65 23.82 2.03
CA TYR A 198 -1.49 23.47 1.20
C TYR A 198 -1.33 21.97 1.10
N GLU A 199 -0.76 21.52 0.00
CA GLU A 199 -0.32 20.15 -0.22
C GLU A 199 1.07 20.15 -0.85
N LEU A 200 2.02 19.48 -0.20
CA LEU A 200 3.31 19.12 -0.80
C LEU A 200 3.21 17.68 -1.28
N GLY A 201 2.75 17.51 -2.50
CA GLY A 201 2.43 16.20 -3.07
C GLY A 201 3.24 15.88 -4.32
N LYS A 202 3.31 14.60 -4.67
CA LYS A 202 3.87 14.16 -5.95
C LYS A 202 2.84 14.24 -7.07
N ILE A 203 3.33 14.53 -8.27
CA ILE A 203 2.64 14.33 -9.53
C ILE A 203 3.41 13.30 -10.36
N TYR A 204 2.79 12.75 -11.39
CA TYR A 204 3.34 11.61 -12.13
C TYR A 204 3.30 11.93 -13.62
N LEU A 205 4.46 12.30 -14.16
CA LEU A 205 4.59 12.67 -15.58
C LEU A 205 5.11 11.46 -16.35
N PRO A 206 4.33 10.90 -17.29
CA PRO A 206 4.72 9.71 -18.04
C PRO A 206 6.02 9.91 -18.81
N ARG A 207 6.89 8.91 -18.79
CA ARG A 207 8.12 8.81 -19.57
C ARG A 207 7.96 7.79 -20.69
N GLU A 208 8.87 7.81 -21.65
CA GLU A 208 8.86 6.86 -22.78
C GLU A 208 9.14 5.41 -22.36
N ASP A 209 9.85 5.20 -21.24
CA ASP A 209 10.16 3.89 -20.68
C ASP A 209 9.00 3.24 -19.89
N GLY A 210 7.82 3.85 -19.88
CA GLY A 210 6.63 3.37 -19.18
C GLY A 210 6.59 3.70 -17.69
N LEU A 211 7.63 4.35 -17.14
CA LEU A 211 7.69 4.86 -15.78
C LEU A 211 7.20 6.31 -15.74
N ALA A 212 7.29 6.94 -14.56
CA ALA A 212 6.98 8.35 -14.38
C ALA A 212 8.15 9.11 -13.76
N ASP A 213 8.27 10.37 -14.13
CA ASP A 213 8.93 11.36 -13.30
C ASP A 213 7.96 11.78 -12.19
N GLU A 214 8.46 11.80 -10.95
CA GLU A 214 7.65 12.02 -9.74
C GLU A 214 8.08 13.29 -8.99
N PRO A 215 8.00 14.48 -9.61
CA PRO A 215 8.38 15.70 -8.92
C PRO A 215 7.38 16.01 -7.80
N LYS A 216 7.91 16.56 -6.69
CA LYS A 216 7.09 17.15 -5.64
C LYS A 216 6.65 18.54 -6.05
N ILE A 217 5.38 18.83 -5.87
CA ILE A 217 4.76 20.12 -6.16
C ILE A 217 4.11 20.65 -4.90
N LEU A 218 4.39 21.90 -4.57
CA LEU A 218 3.62 22.63 -3.58
C LEU A 218 2.40 23.25 -4.24
N SER A 219 1.22 22.92 -3.74
CA SER A 219 -0.05 23.50 -4.17
C SER A 219 -0.67 24.27 -3.02
N LEU A 220 -1.18 25.46 -3.28
CA LEU A 220 -1.90 26.29 -2.33
C LEU A 220 -3.31 26.52 -2.83
N GLY A 221 -4.27 26.53 -1.92
CA GLY A 221 -5.66 26.85 -2.21
C GLY A 221 -6.31 27.56 -1.03
N ALA A 222 -7.09 28.59 -1.31
CA ALA A 222 -7.73 29.35 -0.25
C ALA A 222 -9.01 30.03 -0.74
N TYR A 223 -9.93 30.27 0.18
CA TYR A 223 -11.09 31.15 0.00
C TYR A 223 -11.55 31.74 1.34
N GLY A 224 -12.40 32.73 1.29
CA GLY A 224 -13.03 33.36 2.44
C GLY A 224 -12.72 34.84 2.56
N ASP A 225 -13.21 35.46 3.65
CA ASP A 225 -13.02 36.90 3.89
C ASP A 225 -11.52 37.22 4.01
N GLY A 226 -11.09 38.31 3.36
CA GLY A 226 -9.69 38.75 3.37
C GLY A 226 -8.79 37.94 2.45
N MET A 227 -9.35 37.06 1.60
CA MET A 227 -8.61 36.29 0.61
C MET A 227 -8.76 36.95 -0.77
N ASP A 228 -7.69 37.55 -1.25
CA ASP A 228 -7.60 38.15 -2.59
C ASP A 228 -6.31 37.72 -3.29
N PHE A 229 -6.11 38.22 -4.49
CA PHE A 229 -4.91 37.96 -5.28
C PHE A 229 -3.63 38.38 -4.55
N PHE A 230 -3.62 39.53 -3.90
CA PHE A 230 -2.43 40.06 -3.24
C PHE A 230 -2.09 39.30 -1.95
N THR A 231 -3.10 38.83 -1.22
CA THR A 231 -2.93 37.97 -0.05
C THR A 231 -2.30 36.64 -0.44
N LEU A 232 -2.80 35.98 -1.49
CA LEU A 232 -2.23 34.74 -2.00
C LEU A 232 -0.81 34.95 -2.57
N LYS A 233 -0.61 36.02 -3.34
CA LYS A 233 0.70 36.39 -3.88
C LYS A 233 1.72 36.64 -2.77
N GLY A 234 1.34 37.38 -1.73
CA GLY A 234 2.21 37.62 -0.57
C GLY A 234 2.63 36.34 0.15
N GLY A 235 1.71 35.35 0.26
CA GLY A 235 2.02 34.03 0.76
C GLY A 235 3.05 33.29 -0.10
N ILE A 236 2.87 33.28 -1.41
CA ILE A 236 3.82 32.68 -2.36
C ILE A 236 5.19 33.36 -2.25
N GLU A 237 5.25 34.68 -2.25
CA GLU A 237 6.52 35.41 -2.11
C GLU A 237 7.23 35.13 -0.77
N ALA A 238 6.47 34.98 0.32
CA ALA A 238 7.04 34.60 1.62
C ALA A 238 7.65 33.18 1.58
N ILE A 239 6.98 32.24 0.94
CA ILE A 239 7.48 30.87 0.73
C ILE A 239 8.76 30.89 -0.12
N LEU A 240 8.76 31.60 -1.25
CA LEU A 240 9.94 31.70 -2.12
C LEU A 240 11.14 32.31 -1.38
N ARG A 241 10.92 33.36 -0.59
CA ARG A 241 11.96 33.94 0.29
C ARG A 241 12.50 32.93 1.30
N ALA A 242 11.62 32.15 1.95
CA ALA A 242 12.04 31.12 2.89
C ALA A 242 12.88 30.02 2.20
N CYS A 243 12.55 29.70 0.96
CA CYS A 243 13.33 28.78 0.11
C CYS A 243 14.61 29.42 -0.46
N ARG A 244 14.87 30.70 -0.19
CA ARG A 244 16.03 31.45 -0.74
C ARG A 244 16.05 31.49 -2.27
N VAL A 245 14.90 31.40 -2.91
CA VAL A 245 14.77 31.63 -4.35
C VAL A 245 15.00 33.12 -4.59
N LYS A 246 15.98 33.44 -5.42
CA LYS A 246 16.25 34.85 -5.85
C LYS A 246 15.46 35.14 -7.12
N ASP A 247 15.03 36.39 -7.24
CA ASP A 247 14.37 36.94 -8.45
C ASP A 247 15.29 36.80 -9.68
#